data_db3724edcfdeef42fd0b93cbf09a1cd8
#
_entry.id   db3724edcfdeef42fd0b93cbf09a1cd8
#
_cell.length_a   1.000
_cell.length_b   1.000
_cell.length_c   1.000
_cell.angle_alpha   90.00
_cell.angle_beta   90.00
_cell.angle_gamma   90.00
#
_symmetry.space_group_name_H-M   'P 1'
#
loop_
_entity.id
_entity.type
_entity.pdbx_description
1 polymer ?
#
loop_
_entity_poly.entity_id
_entity_poly.type
_entity_poly.pdbx_seq_one_letter_code
_entity_poly.pdbx_strand_id
1 'polypeptide(L)'
;MDNASGTGSRRRFLKSAAGLGGALALQKGAGAEEAPAPLLPTVKFGKADITRLIIGSNPLYGYSHFNRIFDKQMLEFYTQDKKMEVLKSAERNGIGTWQVHYNDQPLADYLRYREEGGKMNLVLLADFELMKNPKILPEVVGKMKPLGVGHHGNRTDDRFRTGEKWKVKEFCKMVRDTGVMVGVSAHNPAVFDTIESEDWDVDYYQACLYRVSRTAEEARAEFREAPVGEAYMEKDPERMCKMIRATKKPCLAFKVFGAGRTIDSPEAREKAVRFALANIKPTDAIIVGMYPRYTDQVRENAELVRRILA
;
A
#
# COMPACT_ATOMS: atom_id res chain seq x y z
N MET A 1 15.54 -74.56 -5.97
CA MET A 1 16.99 -74.31 -6.07
C MET A 1 17.17 -72.83 -6.00
N ASP A 2 17.34 -72.41 -4.82
CA ASP A 2 18.38 -71.61 -4.14
C ASP A 2 18.38 -70.12 -4.55
N ASN A 3 17.86 -69.22 -3.78
CA ASN A 3 18.27 -68.70 -2.45
C ASN A 3 19.62 -68.02 -2.43
N ALA A 4 19.63 -66.69 -2.17
CA ALA A 4 20.57 -65.97 -1.30
C ALA A 4 20.32 -64.46 -1.37
N SER A 5 19.54 -63.85 -0.51
CA SER A 5 19.94 -63.09 0.70
C SER A 5 21.17 -62.22 0.57
N GLY A 6 20.99 -60.92 0.57
CA GLY A 6 22.00 -59.84 0.66
C GLY A 6 21.59 -58.75 1.62
N THR A 7 21.43 -59.10 2.89
CA THR A 7 21.36 -58.16 4.03
C THR A 7 22.77 -57.76 4.45
N GLY A 8 23.30 -56.65 3.97
CA GLY A 8 24.66 -56.27 4.32
C GLY A 8 25.11 -54.80 4.05
N SER A 9 24.18 -53.83 3.98
CA SER A 9 24.61 -52.47 3.68
C SER A 9 24.15 -51.38 4.65
N ARG A 10 23.37 -51.68 5.67
CA ARG A 10 22.88 -50.68 6.64
C ARG A 10 23.69 -50.56 7.93
N ARG A 11 24.63 -51.46 8.18
CA ARG A 11 25.44 -51.47 9.42
C ARG A 11 26.86 -50.86 9.27
N ARG A 12 27.30 -50.51 8.07
CA ARG A 12 28.61 -49.90 7.84
C ARG A 12 28.63 -48.36 7.83
N PHE A 13 27.47 -47.73 7.77
CA PHE A 13 27.35 -46.26 7.74
C PHE A 13 27.35 -45.64 9.16
N LEU A 14 27.15 -46.41 10.21
CA LEU A 14 27.07 -45.91 11.59
C LEU A 14 28.32 -46.06 12.44
N LYS A 15 29.44 -46.48 11.88
CA LYS A 15 30.71 -46.64 12.64
C LYS A 15 31.83 -45.67 12.28
N SER A 16 31.60 -44.65 11.43
CA SER A 16 32.62 -43.65 11.07
C SER A 16 32.31 -42.25 11.59
N ALA A 17 31.39 -42.09 12.53
CA ALA A 17 31.02 -40.78 13.09
C ALA A 17 31.27 -40.68 14.59
N ALA A 18 32.36 -41.34 15.08
CA ALA A 18 32.79 -41.18 16.45
C ALA A 18 34.27 -40.81 16.46
N GLY A 19 34.58 -39.53 16.47
CA GLY A 19 35.95 -39.05 16.69
C GLY A 19 36.27 -37.78 15.92
N LEU A 20 35.77 -36.68 16.37
CA LEU A 20 36.39 -35.34 16.33
C LEU A 20 35.43 -34.37 17.05
N GLY A 21 35.51 -34.41 18.37
CA GLY A 21 34.89 -33.39 19.24
C GLY A 21 35.68 -32.10 19.12
N GLY A 22 35.37 -31.32 18.09
CA GLY A 22 35.72 -29.90 18.01
C GLY A 22 34.46 -29.10 18.31
N ALA A 23 34.40 -28.45 19.46
CA ALA A 23 33.39 -27.50 19.82
C ALA A 23 33.43 -26.32 18.82
N LEU A 24 32.68 -26.41 17.72
CA LEU A 24 32.31 -25.23 16.98
C LEU A 24 31.28 -24.49 17.85
N ALA A 25 31.77 -23.56 18.65
CA ALA A 25 30.97 -22.48 19.17
C ALA A 25 30.34 -21.79 17.96
N LEU A 26 29.05 -22.06 17.72
CA LEU A 26 28.19 -21.22 16.89
C LEU A 26 28.17 -19.84 17.56
N GLN A 27 29.17 -19.01 17.26
CA GLN A 27 29.00 -17.57 17.36
C GLN A 27 27.80 -17.24 16.48
N LYS A 28 26.64 -17.07 17.11
CA LYS A 28 25.61 -16.20 16.56
C LYS A 28 26.29 -14.84 16.40
N GLY A 29 26.85 -14.61 15.22
CA GLY A 29 27.23 -13.28 14.83
C GLY A 29 25.96 -12.44 14.98
N ALA A 30 25.96 -11.54 15.96
CA ALA A 30 25.05 -10.42 15.94
C ALA A 30 25.29 -9.77 14.57
N GLY A 31 24.38 -10.02 13.64
CA GLY A 31 24.43 -9.40 12.32
C GLY A 31 24.51 -7.90 12.58
N ALA A 32 25.61 -7.27 12.18
CA ALA A 32 25.70 -5.82 12.21
C ALA A 32 24.44 -5.30 11.54
N GLU A 33 23.65 -4.51 12.24
CA GLU A 33 22.43 -3.90 11.70
C GLU A 33 22.90 -3.06 10.52
N GLU A 34 22.49 -3.45 9.31
CA GLU A 34 22.89 -2.80 8.07
C GLU A 34 22.47 -1.33 8.15
N ALA A 35 23.38 -0.40 7.85
CA ALA A 35 23.07 1.02 7.92
C ALA A 35 21.84 1.34 7.06
N PRO A 36 20.92 2.21 7.53
CA PRO A 36 19.72 2.55 6.79
C PRO A 36 20.05 3.06 5.38
N ALA A 37 19.36 2.58 4.38
CA ALA A 37 19.50 3.08 3.02
C ALA A 37 19.10 4.56 2.96
N PRO A 38 19.67 5.37 2.05
CA PRO A 38 19.24 6.73 1.84
C PRO A 38 17.76 6.77 1.44
N LEU A 39 17.08 7.88 1.75
CA LEU A 39 15.69 8.06 1.33
C LEU A 39 15.56 7.87 -0.18
N LEU A 40 14.44 7.29 -0.59
CA LEU A 40 14.04 7.27 -1.99
C LEU A 40 13.82 8.69 -2.50
N PRO A 41 13.89 8.94 -3.83
CA PRO A 41 13.57 10.23 -4.40
C PRO A 41 12.25 10.77 -3.85
N THR A 42 12.23 12.04 -3.49
CA THR A 42 11.11 12.72 -2.85
C THR A 42 10.43 13.71 -3.77
N VAL A 43 9.20 14.08 -3.43
CA VAL A 43 8.42 15.15 -4.06
C VAL A 43 7.78 16.02 -2.99
N LYS A 44 7.49 17.27 -3.32
CA LYS A 44 6.78 18.20 -2.43
C LYS A 44 5.33 17.76 -2.22
N PHE A 45 4.91 17.75 -0.95
CA PHE A 45 3.54 17.46 -0.54
C PHE A 45 3.17 18.45 0.58
N GLY A 46 2.55 19.54 0.19
CA GLY A 46 2.35 20.69 1.07
C GLY A 46 3.69 21.25 1.57
N LYS A 47 3.86 21.28 2.89
CA LYS A 47 5.09 21.77 3.55
C LYS A 47 6.16 20.69 3.76
N ALA A 48 5.85 19.45 3.43
CA ALA A 48 6.75 18.31 3.63
C ALA A 48 7.28 17.76 2.30
N ASP A 49 8.32 16.94 2.39
CA ASP A 49 8.77 16.07 1.32
C ASP A 49 8.30 14.65 1.62
N ILE A 50 7.68 13.98 0.64
CA ILE A 50 7.28 12.58 0.72
C ILE A 50 8.06 11.76 -0.29
N THR A 51 8.35 10.50 0.02
CA THR A 51 9.01 9.59 -0.92
C THR A 51 8.07 9.22 -2.08
N ARG A 52 8.63 9.08 -3.28
CA ARG A 52 7.86 8.70 -4.48
C ARG A 52 7.28 7.27 -4.42
N LEU A 53 7.79 6.43 -3.51
CA LEU A 53 7.17 5.18 -3.09
C LEU A 53 6.66 5.36 -1.65
N ILE A 54 5.38 5.11 -1.45
CA ILE A 54 4.68 5.18 -0.17
C ILE A 54 4.25 3.76 0.20
N ILE A 55 4.48 3.32 1.44
CA ILE A 55 3.93 2.05 1.89
C ILE A 55 2.44 2.19 2.18
N GLY A 56 1.61 1.34 1.55
CA GLY A 56 0.16 1.30 1.74
C GLY A 56 -0.26 0.31 2.81
N SER A 57 -1.36 0.57 3.49
CA SER A 57 -1.79 -0.17 4.67
C SER A 57 -2.65 -1.41 4.39
N ASN A 58 -3.25 -1.56 3.22
CA ASN A 58 -4.26 -2.59 2.97
C ASN A 58 -3.82 -4.02 3.37
N PRO A 59 -2.63 -4.52 2.98
CA PRO A 59 -2.22 -5.85 3.39
C PRO A 59 -2.02 -6.00 4.89
N LEU A 60 -1.59 -4.93 5.60
CA LEU A 60 -1.36 -4.95 7.06
C LEU A 60 -2.64 -5.24 7.84
N TYR A 61 -3.80 -4.98 7.24
CA TYR A 61 -5.13 -5.11 7.84
C TYR A 61 -6.04 -6.09 7.10
N GLY A 62 -5.47 -6.96 6.26
CA GLY A 62 -6.20 -8.03 5.60
C GLY A 62 -7.10 -7.59 4.45
N TYR A 63 -6.84 -6.44 3.86
CA TYR A 63 -7.58 -5.98 2.68
C TYR A 63 -6.83 -6.36 1.40
N SER A 64 -6.92 -7.64 0.99
CA SER A 64 -6.23 -8.13 -0.21
C SER A 64 -6.82 -7.60 -1.52
N HIS A 65 -8.10 -7.26 -1.54
CA HIS A 65 -8.85 -6.98 -2.77
C HIS A 65 -8.80 -8.13 -3.78
N PHE A 66 -8.63 -9.35 -3.29
CA PHE A 66 -8.56 -10.55 -4.12
C PHE A 66 -9.63 -11.56 -3.71
N ASN A 67 -9.55 -12.11 -2.50
CA ASN A 67 -10.57 -12.98 -1.92
C ASN A 67 -10.39 -13.10 -0.40
N ARG A 68 -11.42 -13.63 0.29
CA ARG A 68 -11.43 -13.78 1.76
C ARG A 68 -10.37 -14.74 2.30
N ILE A 69 -9.92 -15.73 1.52
CA ILE A 69 -8.85 -16.64 1.95
C ILE A 69 -7.54 -15.86 2.04
N PHE A 70 -7.28 -14.99 1.06
CA PHE A 70 -6.07 -14.17 1.04
C PHE A 70 -6.12 -13.08 2.12
N ASP A 71 -7.30 -12.50 2.40
CA ASP A 71 -7.51 -11.58 3.52
C ASP A 71 -7.10 -12.25 4.84
N LYS A 72 -7.59 -13.48 5.08
CA LYS A 72 -7.26 -14.25 6.29
C LYS A 72 -5.77 -14.56 6.39
N GLN A 73 -5.13 -14.97 5.29
CA GLN A 73 -3.67 -15.23 5.27
C GLN A 73 -2.85 -13.97 5.59
N MET A 74 -3.28 -12.79 5.13
CA MET A 74 -2.65 -11.53 5.49
C MET A 74 -2.81 -11.23 6.98
N LEU A 75 -4.01 -11.40 7.54
CA LEU A 75 -4.26 -11.19 8.98
C LEU A 75 -3.45 -12.16 9.85
N GLU A 76 -3.31 -13.41 9.46
CA GLU A 76 -2.49 -14.41 10.17
C GLU A 76 -0.99 -14.06 10.13
N PHE A 77 -0.52 -13.51 9.02
CA PHE A 77 0.88 -13.08 8.86
C PHE A 77 1.19 -11.80 9.63
N TYR A 78 0.29 -10.82 9.55
CA TYR A 78 0.50 -9.50 10.14
C TYR A 78 0.06 -9.44 11.60
N THR A 79 0.77 -10.18 12.46
CA THR A 79 0.70 -9.91 13.90
C THR A 79 1.12 -8.47 14.19
N GLN A 80 0.82 -7.97 15.37
CA GLN A 80 1.21 -6.61 15.76
C GLN A 80 2.73 -6.37 15.64
N ASP A 81 3.55 -7.33 16.08
CA ASP A 81 5.01 -7.24 15.97
C ASP A 81 5.48 -7.30 14.51
N LYS A 82 4.85 -8.15 13.68
CA LYS A 82 5.19 -8.23 12.26
C LYS A 82 4.87 -6.93 11.52
N LYS A 83 3.80 -6.22 11.88
CA LYS A 83 3.53 -4.88 11.34
C LYS A 83 4.65 -3.90 11.69
N MET A 84 5.09 -3.87 12.94
CA MET A 84 6.22 -3.02 13.38
C MET A 84 7.51 -3.36 12.64
N GLU A 85 7.82 -4.64 12.49
CA GLU A 85 8.97 -5.11 11.72
C GLU A 85 8.93 -4.63 10.27
N VAL A 86 7.79 -4.77 9.59
CA VAL A 86 7.61 -4.35 8.20
C VAL A 86 7.67 -2.83 8.04
N LEU A 87 7.06 -2.06 8.94
CA LEU A 87 7.13 -0.60 8.91
C LEU A 87 8.56 -0.09 9.14
N LYS A 88 9.27 -0.66 10.10
CA LYS A 88 10.69 -0.34 10.33
C LYS A 88 11.58 -0.78 9.16
N SER A 89 11.27 -1.93 8.53
CA SER A 89 11.94 -2.36 7.31
C SER A 89 11.72 -1.37 6.16
N ALA A 90 10.49 -0.85 6.00
CA ALA A 90 10.21 0.17 5.00
C ALA A 90 11.07 1.43 5.21
N GLU A 91 11.15 1.90 6.44
CA GLU A 91 11.97 3.06 6.81
C GLU A 91 13.47 2.81 6.56
N ARG A 92 14.00 1.64 6.97
CA ARG A 92 15.40 1.26 6.69
C ARG A 92 15.72 1.17 5.20
N ASN A 93 14.76 0.82 4.36
CA ASN A 93 14.92 0.77 2.90
C ASN A 93 14.69 2.12 2.22
N GLY A 94 14.53 3.21 2.99
CA GLY A 94 14.41 4.57 2.48
C GLY A 94 12.99 4.99 2.08
N ILE A 95 11.95 4.24 2.49
CA ILE A 95 10.55 4.67 2.33
C ILE A 95 10.20 5.58 3.51
N GLY A 96 9.99 6.86 3.25
CA GLY A 96 9.76 7.87 4.29
C GLY A 96 8.29 8.24 4.52
N THR A 97 7.35 7.49 3.94
CA THR A 97 5.92 7.84 4.04
C THR A 97 5.05 6.59 4.11
N TRP A 98 4.11 6.61 5.05
CA TRP A 98 3.10 5.57 5.25
C TRP A 98 1.71 6.14 4.96
N GLN A 99 0.95 5.49 4.09
CA GLN A 99 -0.48 5.78 3.88
C GLN A 99 -1.31 4.74 4.65
N VAL A 100 -2.20 5.21 5.52
CA VAL A 100 -3.02 4.35 6.36
C VAL A 100 -4.46 4.84 6.40
N HIS A 101 -5.42 3.92 6.53
CA HIS A 101 -6.80 4.24 6.86
C HIS A 101 -7.00 4.38 8.36
N TYR A 102 -8.04 5.10 8.77
CA TYR A 102 -8.36 5.31 10.17
C TYR A 102 -9.36 4.27 10.70
N ASN A 103 -8.98 3.54 11.71
CA ASN A 103 -9.84 2.93 12.73
C ASN A 103 -8.98 2.67 13.98
N ASP A 104 -9.54 2.03 15.01
CA ASP A 104 -8.84 1.84 16.29
C ASP A 104 -7.53 1.05 16.16
N GLN A 105 -7.51 0.01 15.35
CA GLN A 105 -6.31 -0.81 15.18
C GLN A 105 -5.17 -0.06 14.49
N PRO A 106 -5.33 0.58 13.32
CA PRO A 106 -4.33 1.45 12.72
C PRO A 106 -3.88 2.60 13.61
N LEU A 107 -4.77 3.19 14.40
CA LEU A 107 -4.39 4.21 15.36
C LEU A 107 -3.43 3.64 16.41
N ALA A 108 -3.77 2.50 17.04
CA ALA A 108 -2.93 1.85 18.03
C ALA A 108 -1.57 1.44 17.43
N ASP A 109 -1.55 0.86 16.22
CA ASP A 109 -0.32 0.47 15.53
C ASP A 109 0.54 1.70 15.18
N TYR A 110 -0.06 2.82 14.78
CA TYR A 110 0.67 4.06 14.51
C TYR A 110 1.29 4.64 15.78
N LEU A 111 0.55 4.69 16.89
CA LEU A 111 1.08 5.19 18.16
C LEU A 111 2.24 4.34 18.64
N ARG A 112 2.12 3.01 18.59
CA ARG A 112 3.22 2.09 18.90
C ARG A 112 4.42 2.30 17.97
N TYR A 113 4.20 2.43 16.66
CA TYR A 113 5.28 2.70 15.70
C TYR A 113 6.06 3.98 16.07
N ARG A 114 5.33 5.04 16.46
CA ARG A 114 5.93 6.31 16.89
C ARG A 114 6.69 6.17 18.22
N GLU A 115 6.12 5.47 19.19
CA GLU A 115 6.75 5.19 20.49
C GLU A 115 8.05 4.38 20.33
N GLU A 116 8.07 3.44 19.39
CA GLU A 116 9.25 2.65 19.04
C GLU A 116 10.25 3.40 18.14
N GLY A 117 10.09 4.73 17.96
CA GLY A 117 11.04 5.61 17.27
C GLY A 117 10.83 5.75 15.75
N GLY A 118 9.72 5.25 15.21
CA GLY A 118 9.38 5.39 13.79
C GLY A 118 9.19 6.85 13.36
N LYS A 119 9.65 7.22 12.17
CA LYS A 119 9.73 8.63 11.71
C LYS A 119 9.02 8.90 10.40
N MET A 120 8.44 7.89 9.73
CA MET A 120 7.75 8.11 8.46
C MET A 120 6.66 9.18 8.57
N ASN A 121 6.54 9.98 7.54
CA ASN A 121 5.38 10.86 7.33
C ASN A 121 4.11 10.01 7.22
N LEU A 122 2.98 10.59 7.61
CA LEU A 122 1.68 9.92 7.55
C LEU A 122 0.73 10.63 6.59
N VAL A 123 0.11 9.87 5.70
CA VAL A 123 -1.06 10.30 4.92
C VAL A 123 -2.25 9.46 5.37
N LEU A 124 -3.29 10.10 5.89
CA LEU A 124 -4.45 9.42 6.44
C LEU A 124 -5.57 9.32 5.42
N LEU A 125 -6.18 8.14 5.31
CA LEU A 125 -7.42 7.93 4.56
C LEU A 125 -8.56 7.80 5.57
N ALA A 126 -9.56 8.67 5.47
CA ALA A 126 -10.76 8.56 6.29
C ALA A 126 -11.53 7.30 5.90
N ASP A 127 -11.69 6.38 6.86
CA ASP A 127 -12.47 5.17 6.67
C ASP A 127 -13.87 5.34 7.29
N PHE A 128 -14.63 4.26 7.24
CA PHE A 128 -16.04 4.21 7.60
C PHE A 128 -16.34 4.82 8.98
N GLU A 129 -15.50 4.56 10.00
CA GLU A 129 -15.72 5.07 11.36
C GLU A 129 -15.57 6.59 11.43
N LEU A 130 -14.50 7.14 10.83
CA LEU A 130 -14.28 8.58 10.80
C LEU A 130 -15.36 9.30 9.98
N MET A 131 -15.85 8.66 8.93
CA MET A 131 -16.90 9.23 8.08
C MET A 131 -18.30 9.16 8.71
N LYS A 132 -18.56 8.18 9.59
CA LYS A 132 -19.80 8.12 10.38
C LYS A 132 -19.85 9.18 11.47
N ASN A 133 -18.70 9.44 12.10
CA ASN A 133 -18.57 10.43 13.14
C ASN A 133 -17.43 11.41 12.89
N PRO A 134 -17.58 12.31 11.91
CA PRO A 134 -16.50 13.22 11.52
C PRO A 134 -16.16 14.26 12.61
N LYS A 135 -16.96 14.37 13.67
CA LYS A 135 -16.69 15.27 14.82
C LYS A 135 -15.40 14.91 15.56
N ILE A 136 -14.95 13.64 15.49
CA ILE A 136 -13.68 13.22 16.11
C ILE A 136 -12.45 13.57 15.26
N LEU A 137 -12.62 14.11 14.05
CA LEU A 137 -11.53 14.43 13.14
C LEU A 137 -10.43 15.31 13.76
N PRO A 138 -10.74 16.39 14.51
CA PRO A 138 -9.70 17.20 15.17
C PRO A 138 -8.87 16.39 16.19
N GLU A 139 -9.50 15.50 16.93
CA GLU A 139 -8.82 14.61 17.89
C GLU A 139 -7.89 13.63 17.16
N VAL A 140 -8.39 13.01 16.09
CA VAL A 140 -7.61 12.07 15.26
C VAL A 140 -6.39 12.76 14.65
N VAL A 141 -6.59 13.95 14.08
CA VAL A 141 -5.49 14.76 13.51
C VAL A 141 -4.49 15.16 14.61
N GLY A 142 -4.96 15.54 15.78
CA GLY A 142 -4.10 15.88 16.93
C GLY A 142 -3.22 14.71 17.39
N LYS A 143 -3.78 13.49 17.42
CA LYS A 143 -3.08 12.26 17.83
C LYS A 143 -2.12 11.74 16.75
N MET A 144 -2.57 11.66 15.50
CA MET A 144 -1.82 11.03 14.42
C MET A 144 -0.92 12.00 13.65
N LYS A 145 -1.19 13.31 13.70
CA LYS A 145 -0.44 14.37 13.02
C LYS A 145 -0.15 14.06 11.55
N PRO A 146 -1.17 13.67 10.75
CA PRO A 146 -0.97 13.37 9.35
C PRO A 146 -0.62 14.63 8.54
N LEU A 147 0.08 14.47 7.43
CA LEU A 147 0.29 15.56 6.46
C LEU A 147 -1.02 15.98 5.79
N GLY A 148 -1.91 15.03 5.58
CA GLY A 148 -3.22 15.25 5.00
C GLY A 148 -4.20 14.12 5.32
N VAL A 149 -5.50 14.43 5.20
CA VAL A 149 -6.60 13.48 5.34
C VAL A 149 -7.40 13.43 4.06
N GLY A 150 -7.54 12.22 3.47
CA GLY A 150 -8.31 11.99 2.26
C GLY A 150 -9.68 11.36 2.54
N HIS A 151 -10.73 11.80 1.83
CA HIS A 151 -12.02 11.13 1.82
C HIS A 151 -11.91 9.76 1.12
N HIS A 152 -12.54 8.71 1.66
CA HIS A 152 -12.37 7.32 1.22
C HIS A 152 -12.90 7.06 -0.20
N GLY A 153 -12.09 6.39 -1.05
CA GLY A 153 -12.35 6.23 -2.47
C GLY A 153 -13.71 5.62 -2.83
N ASN A 154 -14.05 4.44 -2.30
CA ASN A 154 -15.35 3.82 -2.57
C ASN A 154 -16.52 4.70 -2.12
N ARG A 155 -16.38 5.40 -0.99
CA ARG A 155 -17.41 6.30 -0.48
C ARG A 155 -17.54 7.55 -1.35
N THR A 156 -16.42 8.06 -1.84
CA THR A 156 -16.42 9.17 -2.81
C THR A 156 -17.20 8.76 -4.06
N ASP A 157 -16.82 7.64 -4.68
CA ASP A 157 -17.49 7.16 -5.89
C ASP A 157 -18.99 6.93 -5.67
N ASP A 158 -19.38 6.35 -4.52
CA ASP A 158 -20.79 6.14 -4.17
C ASP A 158 -21.55 7.47 -4.01
N ARG A 159 -20.97 8.46 -3.32
CA ARG A 159 -21.61 9.77 -3.13
C ARG A 159 -21.80 10.52 -4.45
N PHE A 160 -20.82 10.40 -5.36
CA PHE A 160 -20.97 10.98 -6.69
C PHE A 160 -22.06 10.26 -7.50
N ARG A 161 -22.12 8.93 -7.45
CA ARG A 161 -23.13 8.12 -8.15
C ARG A 161 -24.54 8.41 -7.65
N THR A 162 -24.73 8.61 -6.34
CA THR A 162 -26.05 8.87 -5.72
C THR A 162 -26.45 10.34 -5.73
N GLY A 163 -25.67 11.24 -6.34
CA GLY A 163 -25.94 12.68 -6.33
C GLY A 163 -25.65 13.37 -4.99
N GLU A 164 -25.03 12.69 -4.06
CA GLU A 164 -24.70 13.19 -2.71
C GLU A 164 -23.27 13.73 -2.59
N LYS A 165 -22.66 14.19 -3.70
CA LYS A 165 -21.28 14.71 -3.70
C LYS A 165 -21.06 15.87 -2.71
N TRP A 166 -22.12 16.58 -2.33
CA TRP A 166 -22.09 17.63 -1.32
C TRP A 166 -21.58 17.12 0.03
N LYS A 167 -21.84 15.85 0.41
CA LYS A 167 -21.31 15.24 1.65
C LYS A 167 -19.79 15.09 1.61
N VAL A 168 -19.22 14.81 0.43
CA VAL A 168 -17.77 14.79 0.24
C VAL A 168 -17.19 16.19 0.43
N LYS A 169 -17.85 17.20 -0.15
CA LYS A 169 -17.43 18.61 -0.03
C LYS A 169 -17.49 19.11 1.41
N GLU A 170 -18.54 18.75 2.16
CA GLU A 170 -18.63 19.05 3.60
C GLU A 170 -17.49 18.39 4.39
N PHE A 171 -17.19 17.11 4.15
CA PHE A 171 -16.07 16.43 4.79
C PHE A 171 -14.74 17.12 4.47
N CYS A 172 -14.49 17.50 3.21
CA CYS A 172 -13.31 18.27 2.82
C CYS A 172 -13.17 19.58 3.61
N LYS A 173 -14.28 20.30 3.81
CA LYS A 173 -14.28 21.50 4.66
C LYS A 173 -13.91 21.18 6.11
N MET A 174 -14.44 20.12 6.69
CA MET A 174 -14.08 19.70 8.05
C MET A 174 -12.59 19.32 8.17
N VAL A 175 -12.01 18.70 7.14
CA VAL A 175 -10.56 18.44 7.09
C VAL A 175 -9.79 19.77 7.03
N ARG A 176 -10.22 20.71 6.19
CA ARG A 176 -9.60 22.06 6.06
C ARG A 176 -9.55 22.77 7.40
N ASP A 177 -10.62 22.69 8.18
CA ASP A 177 -10.73 23.33 9.51
C ASP A 177 -9.72 22.76 10.53
N THR A 178 -9.12 21.57 10.29
CA THR A 178 -8.04 21.01 11.12
C THR A 178 -6.65 21.51 10.75
N GLY A 179 -6.49 22.24 9.63
CA GLY A 179 -5.23 22.81 9.18
C GLY A 179 -4.29 21.85 8.45
N VAL A 180 -4.69 20.58 8.19
CA VAL A 180 -3.93 19.61 7.38
C VAL A 180 -4.38 19.67 5.92
N MET A 181 -3.62 19.03 5.01
CA MET A 181 -3.98 18.98 3.60
C MET A 181 -5.26 18.19 3.38
N VAL A 182 -6.12 18.71 2.51
CA VAL A 182 -7.39 18.09 2.13
C VAL A 182 -7.20 17.19 0.93
N GLY A 183 -7.53 15.91 1.08
CA GLY A 183 -7.43 14.93 0.01
C GLY A 183 -8.79 14.34 -0.39
N VAL A 184 -8.88 13.92 -1.64
CA VAL A 184 -9.98 13.08 -2.11
C VAL A 184 -9.40 11.83 -2.78
N SER A 185 -9.90 10.65 -2.37
CA SER A 185 -9.61 9.40 -3.06
C SER A 185 -10.79 8.99 -3.93
N ALA A 186 -10.52 8.43 -5.10
CA ALA A 186 -11.54 7.87 -5.99
C ALA A 186 -10.96 6.81 -6.93
N HIS A 187 -11.85 5.97 -7.50
CA HIS A 187 -11.53 4.97 -8.51
C HIS A 187 -12.04 5.40 -9.89
N ASN A 188 -13.00 6.32 -9.94
CA ASN A 188 -13.56 6.84 -11.18
C ASN A 188 -12.89 8.18 -11.55
N PRO A 189 -12.16 8.30 -12.68
CA PRO A 189 -11.56 9.56 -13.11
C PRO A 189 -12.53 10.73 -13.19
N ALA A 190 -13.78 10.49 -13.61
CA ALA A 190 -14.82 11.54 -13.73
C ALA A 190 -15.15 12.24 -12.39
N VAL A 191 -14.84 11.62 -11.26
CA VAL A 191 -14.97 12.26 -9.94
C VAL A 191 -13.98 13.42 -9.84
N PHE A 192 -12.74 13.20 -10.22
CA PHE A 192 -11.72 14.24 -10.18
C PHE A 192 -11.97 15.35 -11.22
N ASP A 193 -12.44 14.97 -12.42
CA ASP A 193 -12.83 15.94 -13.44
C ASP A 193 -13.93 16.88 -12.93
N THR A 194 -14.91 16.34 -12.17
CA THR A 194 -15.96 17.13 -11.54
C THR A 194 -15.40 18.05 -10.45
N ILE A 195 -14.52 17.55 -9.59
CA ILE A 195 -13.88 18.32 -8.50
C ILE A 195 -13.08 19.49 -9.08
N GLU A 196 -12.30 19.25 -10.16
CA GLU A 196 -11.53 20.29 -10.86
C GLU A 196 -12.46 21.32 -11.51
N SER A 197 -13.51 20.87 -12.22
CA SER A 197 -14.43 21.77 -12.93
C SER A 197 -15.27 22.65 -11.99
N GLU A 198 -15.51 22.19 -10.76
CA GLU A 198 -16.25 22.93 -9.73
C GLU A 198 -15.33 23.67 -8.74
N ASP A 199 -14.03 23.67 -9.00
CA ASP A 199 -12.99 24.33 -8.20
C ASP A 199 -13.12 24.07 -6.69
N TRP A 200 -13.12 22.79 -6.30
CA TRP A 200 -13.20 22.43 -4.89
C TRP A 200 -11.88 22.73 -4.17
N ASP A 201 -11.98 23.18 -2.91
CA ASP A 201 -10.85 23.39 -2.01
C ASP A 201 -10.24 22.06 -1.55
N VAL A 202 -9.46 21.44 -2.45
CA VAL A 202 -8.76 20.14 -2.28
C VAL A 202 -7.30 20.32 -2.67
N ASP A 203 -6.39 19.79 -1.85
CA ASP A 203 -4.94 19.95 -2.06
C ASP A 203 -4.31 18.81 -2.85
N TYR A 204 -4.83 17.56 -2.75
CA TYR A 204 -4.26 16.40 -3.41
C TYR A 204 -5.29 15.32 -3.72
N TYR A 205 -4.93 14.40 -4.59
CA TYR A 205 -5.74 13.24 -4.92
C TYR A 205 -5.06 11.92 -4.57
N GLN A 206 -5.83 10.92 -4.09
CA GLN A 206 -5.43 9.53 -4.08
C GLN A 206 -6.17 8.82 -5.22
N ALA A 207 -5.48 8.57 -6.32
CA ALA A 207 -6.06 8.12 -7.57
C ALA A 207 -5.83 6.63 -7.78
N CYS A 208 -6.90 5.84 -7.78
CA CYS A 208 -6.82 4.41 -8.06
C CYS A 208 -6.56 4.16 -9.54
N LEU A 209 -5.53 3.41 -9.88
CA LEU A 209 -5.24 3.07 -11.27
C LEU A 209 -6.32 2.18 -11.91
N TYR A 210 -7.15 1.50 -11.10
CA TYR A 210 -8.24 0.64 -11.60
C TYR A 210 -9.59 1.13 -11.07
N ARG A 211 -10.59 1.25 -11.96
CA ARG A 211 -11.96 1.64 -11.58
C ARG A 211 -12.71 0.44 -10.99
N VAL A 212 -12.27 -0.04 -9.82
CA VAL A 212 -12.88 -1.20 -9.13
C VAL A 212 -14.23 -0.91 -8.51
N SER A 213 -14.65 0.35 -8.44
CA SER A 213 -15.93 0.79 -7.89
C SER A 213 -17.11 0.72 -8.89
N ARG A 214 -16.90 0.14 -10.09
CA ARG A 214 -17.99 -0.07 -11.04
C ARG A 214 -19.08 -0.93 -10.42
N THR A 215 -20.32 -0.50 -10.56
CA THR A 215 -21.48 -1.35 -10.24
C THR A 215 -21.66 -2.42 -11.32
N ALA A 216 -22.46 -3.45 -11.00
CA ALA A 216 -22.82 -4.46 -12.00
C ALA A 216 -23.56 -3.84 -13.21
N GLU A 217 -24.34 -2.78 -12.99
CA GLU A 217 -25.04 -2.06 -14.05
C GLU A 217 -24.08 -1.27 -14.94
N GLU A 218 -23.17 -0.51 -14.34
CA GLU A 218 -22.11 0.21 -15.09
C GLU A 218 -21.26 -0.77 -15.91
N ALA A 219 -20.88 -1.92 -15.31
CA ALA A 219 -20.12 -2.93 -16.01
C ALA A 219 -20.89 -3.55 -17.19
N ARG A 220 -22.19 -3.88 -17.00
CA ARG A 220 -23.03 -4.35 -18.12
C ARG A 220 -23.18 -3.32 -19.22
N ALA A 221 -23.32 -2.05 -18.89
CA ALA A 221 -23.40 -0.99 -19.86
C ALA A 221 -22.10 -0.83 -20.66
N GLU A 222 -20.93 -0.91 -19.99
CA GLU A 222 -19.62 -0.72 -20.60
C GLU A 222 -19.13 -1.99 -21.35
N PHE A 223 -19.31 -3.20 -20.75
CA PHE A 223 -18.69 -4.44 -21.21
C PHE A 223 -19.69 -5.51 -21.69
N ARG A 224 -21.00 -5.27 -21.58
CA ARG A 224 -22.12 -6.19 -21.88
C ARG A 224 -22.27 -7.35 -20.90
N GLU A 225 -21.47 -7.40 -19.85
CA GLU A 225 -21.56 -8.37 -18.76
C GLU A 225 -21.09 -7.76 -17.43
N ALA A 226 -21.40 -8.40 -16.32
CA ALA A 226 -20.93 -8.00 -15.00
C ALA A 226 -19.82 -8.94 -14.50
N PRO A 227 -18.73 -8.40 -13.93
CA PRO A 227 -17.68 -9.21 -13.36
C PRO A 227 -18.15 -9.91 -12.06
N VAL A 228 -17.54 -11.06 -11.77
CA VAL A 228 -17.65 -11.70 -10.45
C VAL A 228 -16.57 -11.12 -9.54
N GLY A 229 -16.91 -10.11 -8.75
CA GLY A 229 -15.99 -9.40 -7.87
C GLY A 229 -15.53 -8.03 -8.42
N GLU A 230 -14.41 -7.52 -7.90
CA GLU A 230 -13.85 -6.23 -8.35
C GLU A 230 -13.34 -6.31 -9.80
N ALA A 231 -13.75 -5.36 -10.63
CA ALA A 231 -13.33 -5.29 -12.04
C ALA A 231 -11.97 -4.58 -12.17
N TYR A 232 -10.95 -5.32 -12.61
CA TYR A 232 -9.63 -4.80 -12.98
C TYR A 232 -9.49 -4.86 -14.51
N MET A 233 -9.74 -3.73 -15.18
CA MET A 233 -9.70 -3.68 -16.64
C MET A 233 -8.36 -3.13 -17.13
N GLU A 234 -7.83 -3.74 -18.19
CA GLU A 234 -6.50 -3.43 -18.75
C GLU A 234 -6.30 -1.95 -19.08
N LYS A 235 -7.35 -1.27 -19.57
CA LYS A 235 -7.28 0.15 -19.97
C LYS A 235 -7.55 1.15 -18.85
N ASP A 236 -7.88 0.70 -17.63
CA ASP A 236 -8.18 1.61 -16.52
C ASP A 236 -6.94 2.42 -16.08
N PRO A 237 -5.73 1.83 -15.96
CA PRO A 237 -4.55 2.60 -15.59
C PRO A 237 -4.25 3.77 -16.54
N GLU A 238 -4.40 3.57 -17.84
CA GLU A 238 -4.19 4.61 -18.84
C GLU A 238 -5.20 5.77 -18.67
N ARG A 239 -6.49 5.43 -18.47
CA ARG A 239 -7.57 6.40 -18.26
C ARG A 239 -7.32 7.25 -17.00
N MET A 240 -6.95 6.62 -15.90
CA MET A 240 -6.64 7.34 -14.65
C MET A 240 -5.36 8.18 -14.78
N CYS A 241 -4.32 7.67 -15.40
CA CYS A 241 -3.09 8.42 -15.64
C CYS A 241 -3.32 9.64 -16.53
N LYS A 242 -4.27 9.59 -17.49
CA LYS A 242 -4.66 10.77 -18.26
C LYS A 242 -5.23 11.88 -17.37
N MET A 243 -6.11 11.55 -16.43
CA MET A 243 -6.64 12.50 -15.42
C MET A 243 -5.51 13.02 -14.52
N ILE A 244 -4.64 12.13 -14.01
CA ILE A 244 -3.51 12.51 -13.15
C ILE A 244 -2.62 13.55 -13.83
N ARG A 245 -2.33 13.41 -15.11
CA ARG A 245 -1.53 14.39 -15.87
C ARG A 245 -2.25 15.70 -16.15
N ALA A 246 -3.58 15.68 -16.18
CA ALA A 246 -4.38 16.88 -16.46
C ALA A 246 -4.48 17.82 -15.26
N THR A 247 -4.45 17.32 -14.03
CA THR A 247 -4.53 18.15 -12.83
C THR A 247 -3.17 18.71 -12.42
N LYS A 248 -3.17 19.91 -11.81
CA LYS A 248 -1.98 20.51 -11.19
C LYS A 248 -1.74 20.01 -9.77
N LYS A 249 -2.76 19.42 -9.12
CA LYS A 249 -2.67 18.92 -7.75
C LYS A 249 -1.77 17.68 -7.66
N PRO A 250 -0.99 17.51 -6.59
CA PRO A 250 -0.26 16.27 -6.35
C PRO A 250 -1.19 15.07 -6.34
N CYS A 251 -0.76 13.97 -6.97
CA CYS A 251 -1.51 12.72 -7.00
C CYS A 251 -0.70 11.59 -6.36
N LEU A 252 -1.37 10.80 -5.53
CA LEU A 252 -0.87 9.56 -4.96
C LEU A 252 -1.57 8.41 -5.68
N ALA A 253 -0.91 7.83 -6.67
CA ALA A 253 -1.47 6.74 -7.49
C ALA A 253 -1.39 5.41 -6.73
N PHE A 254 -2.50 4.67 -6.62
CA PHE A 254 -2.51 3.41 -5.89
C PHE A 254 -3.10 2.25 -6.69
N LYS A 255 -3.02 1.03 -6.13
CA LYS A 255 -3.31 -0.24 -6.81
C LYS A 255 -2.41 -0.49 -8.04
N VAL A 256 -1.17 0.00 -8.01
CA VAL A 256 -0.17 -0.17 -9.09
C VAL A 256 -0.04 -1.62 -9.55
N PHE A 257 -0.15 -2.55 -8.61
CA PHE A 257 -0.04 -3.99 -8.86
C PHE A 257 -1.38 -4.70 -9.12
N GLY A 258 -2.46 -3.96 -9.37
CA GLY A 258 -3.78 -4.56 -9.60
C GLY A 258 -4.22 -5.50 -8.47
N ALA A 259 -3.86 -5.21 -7.21
CA ALA A 259 -4.05 -6.13 -6.07
C ALA A 259 -3.43 -7.52 -6.30
N GLY A 260 -2.22 -7.56 -6.80
CA GLY A 260 -1.45 -8.78 -7.05
C GLY A 260 -1.68 -9.44 -8.41
N ARG A 261 -2.56 -8.88 -9.27
CA ARG A 261 -2.90 -9.47 -10.58
C ARG A 261 -1.87 -9.23 -11.68
N THR A 262 -0.92 -8.30 -11.45
CA THR A 262 0.06 -7.88 -12.46
C THR A 262 1.50 -8.07 -11.98
N ILE A 263 1.75 -8.98 -11.03
CA ILE A 263 3.06 -9.18 -10.40
C ILE A 263 3.42 -10.66 -10.25
N ASP A 264 3.01 -11.48 -11.19
CA ASP A 264 3.29 -12.92 -11.25
C ASP A 264 4.77 -13.25 -11.54
N SER A 265 5.54 -12.25 -11.97
CA SER A 265 6.99 -12.33 -12.10
C SER A 265 7.69 -11.01 -11.74
N PRO A 266 9.03 -11.03 -11.49
CA PRO A 266 9.81 -9.81 -11.26
C PRO A 266 9.70 -8.82 -12.42
N GLU A 267 9.66 -9.29 -13.66
CA GLU A 267 9.54 -8.48 -14.88
C GLU A 267 8.17 -7.82 -14.97
N ALA A 268 7.10 -8.56 -14.63
CA ALA A 268 5.73 -8.03 -14.59
C ALA A 268 5.62 -6.93 -13.53
N ARG A 269 6.22 -7.14 -12.35
CA ARG A 269 6.29 -6.13 -11.28
C ARG A 269 7.06 -4.88 -11.75
N GLU A 270 8.22 -5.04 -12.37
CA GLU A 270 8.99 -3.91 -12.91
C GLU A 270 8.19 -3.15 -13.97
N LYS A 271 7.53 -3.85 -14.90
CA LYS A 271 6.66 -3.25 -15.93
C LYS A 271 5.56 -2.41 -15.29
N ALA A 272 4.90 -2.90 -14.24
CA ALA A 272 3.83 -2.18 -13.55
C ALA A 272 4.34 -0.89 -12.87
N VAL A 273 5.49 -0.94 -12.18
CA VAL A 273 6.09 0.24 -11.53
C VAL A 273 6.57 1.24 -12.58
N ARG A 274 7.27 0.79 -13.64
CA ARG A 274 7.71 1.67 -14.75
C ARG A 274 6.53 2.35 -15.42
N PHE A 275 5.47 1.60 -15.72
CA PHE A 275 4.25 2.16 -16.28
C PHE A 275 3.68 3.27 -15.38
N ALA A 276 3.49 2.98 -14.09
CA ALA A 276 2.93 3.96 -13.16
C ALA A 276 3.78 5.23 -13.09
N LEU A 277 5.09 5.10 -12.82
CA LEU A 277 6.01 6.24 -12.66
C LEU A 277 6.23 7.04 -13.94
N ALA A 278 6.14 6.41 -15.12
CA ALA A 278 6.27 7.08 -16.41
C ALA A 278 4.99 7.82 -16.85
N ASN A 279 3.82 7.42 -16.31
CA ASN A 279 2.53 7.96 -16.73
C ASN A 279 1.85 8.89 -15.72
N ILE A 280 2.41 9.05 -14.51
CA ILE A 280 2.05 10.11 -13.56
C ILE A 280 3.02 11.29 -13.70
N LYS A 281 2.72 12.43 -13.03
CA LYS A 281 3.63 13.59 -13.07
C LYS A 281 4.91 13.33 -12.27
N PRO A 282 6.03 14.00 -12.59
CA PRO A 282 7.26 13.91 -11.78
C PRO A 282 7.06 14.34 -10.31
N THR A 283 6.03 15.13 -10.04
CA THR A 283 5.64 15.62 -8.70
C THR A 283 4.72 14.67 -7.93
N ASP A 284 4.36 13.53 -8.51
CA ASP A 284 3.45 12.56 -7.91
C ASP A 284 4.20 11.40 -7.26
N ALA A 285 3.48 10.60 -6.47
CA ALA A 285 3.99 9.40 -5.82
C ALA A 285 3.09 8.19 -6.07
N ILE A 286 3.61 7.00 -5.82
CA ILE A 286 2.83 5.75 -5.86
C ILE A 286 2.66 5.17 -4.46
N ILE A 287 1.48 4.62 -4.17
CA ILE A 287 1.20 3.87 -2.94
C ILE A 287 1.16 2.39 -3.29
N VAL A 288 2.00 1.61 -2.60
CA VAL A 288 2.10 0.16 -2.80
C VAL A 288 1.88 -0.57 -1.48
N GLY A 289 0.85 -1.40 -1.43
CA GLY A 289 0.69 -2.38 -0.36
C GLY A 289 1.71 -3.50 -0.51
N MET A 290 2.34 -3.92 0.59
CA MET A 290 3.38 -4.94 0.59
C MET A 290 3.00 -6.10 1.49
N TYR A 291 3.29 -7.33 1.08
CA TYR A 291 3.02 -8.56 1.83
C TYR A 291 4.24 -9.47 1.76
N PRO A 292 5.28 -9.20 2.60
CA PRO A 292 6.59 -9.85 2.52
C PRO A 292 6.60 -11.23 3.21
N ARG A 293 5.60 -12.07 2.93
CA ARG A 293 5.51 -13.42 3.48
C ARG A 293 6.48 -14.40 2.82
N TYR A 294 6.72 -14.23 1.51
CA TYR A 294 7.46 -15.18 0.69
C TYR A 294 8.76 -14.61 0.15
N THR A 295 8.84 -13.30 -0.06
CA THR A 295 10.03 -12.55 -0.49
C THR A 295 10.09 -11.24 0.27
N ASP A 296 11.24 -10.58 0.29
CA ASP A 296 11.39 -9.26 0.88
C ASP A 296 10.85 -8.17 -0.05
N GLN A 297 9.51 -8.15 -0.19
CA GLN A 297 8.83 -7.17 -1.06
C GLN A 297 9.13 -5.72 -0.68
N VAL A 298 9.49 -5.45 0.57
CA VAL A 298 9.80 -4.08 1.02
C VAL A 298 11.09 -3.62 0.35
N ARG A 299 12.16 -4.40 0.52
CA ARG A 299 13.47 -4.12 -0.08
C ARG A 299 13.40 -4.15 -1.60
N GLU A 300 12.81 -5.20 -2.17
CA GLU A 300 12.69 -5.39 -3.63
C GLU A 300 11.97 -4.22 -4.31
N ASN A 301 10.88 -3.71 -3.72
CA ASN A 301 10.15 -2.56 -4.29
C ASN A 301 10.91 -1.25 -4.11
N ALA A 302 11.59 -1.05 -2.97
CA ALA A 302 12.42 0.14 -2.76
C ALA A 302 13.61 0.18 -3.73
N GLU A 303 14.32 -0.92 -3.90
CA GLU A 303 15.42 -1.04 -4.86
C GLU A 303 14.94 -0.83 -6.31
N LEU A 304 13.79 -1.40 -6.66
CA LEU A 304 13.19 -1.23 -7.97
C LEU A 304 12.87 0.24 -8.27
N VAL A 305 12.19 0.93 -7.34
CA VAL A 305 11.86 2.35 -7.52
C VAL A 305 13.12 3.20 -7.57
N ARG A 306 14.12 2.92 -6.73
CA ARG A 306 15.42 3.61 -6.77
C ARG A 306 16.09 3.49 -8.14
N ARG A 307 16.15 2.26 -8.69
CA ARG A 307 16.72 1.99 -10.02
C ARG A 307 15.96 2.67 -11.16
N ILE A 308 14.62 2.75 -11.06
CA ILE A 308 13.79 3.38 -12.11
C ILE A 308 13.92 4.91 -12.10
N LEU A 309 14.15 5.50 -10.94
CA LEU A 309 14.20 6.96 -10.76
C LEU A 309 15.63 7.54 -10.72
N ALA A 310 16.66 6.67 -10.73
CA ALA A 310 18.06 7.07 -10.92
C ALA A 310 18.31 7.51 -12.35
#